data_a11c56a127211933d3f44df4f5da9f23
#
_entry.id   a11c56a127211933d3f44df4f5da9f23
#
_cell.length_a   1.000
_cell.length_b   1.000
_cell.length_c   1.000
_cell.angle_alpha   90.00
_cell.angle_beta   90.00
_cell.angle_gamma   90.00
#
_symmetry.space_group_name_H-M   'P 1'
#
loop_
_entity.id
_entity.type
_entity.pdbx_description
1 polymer ?
#
loop_
_entity_poly.entity_id
_entity_poly.type
_entity_poly.pdbx_seq_one_letter_code
_entity_poly.pdbx_strand_id
1 'polypeptide(L)'
;MKKPIMKKYLLLAALSLALAVSCKQAPESPFARKVADYAVVTFEAPDLSGITDNGKEVLRLYRYAADVVDSIYWQQYFGDKQALLNGIVDPLQKTFAEINYGPWDRADGKSFVEGYGDRPAGAGFYPADMTVEEFEAWDNPDKDSPYTLVRRAADGSLEAVWYHDAYKPYIEKIENSLKVAADVTIKPSVREYLLKKIEALKTDNYYESALAWLDMDDSKMDLVIGPNEVTDDQLLGIKRSYEAYVLLKNLTQTDELMQYVSRIGELQEDLPGDPEYKTFQPGTGSNIFSCDALYYAGKANAGVKVIALNLPFDADVQRDRGTRTILLQNVIRAKYNSIIKPTGERLLDAETAEHLSPDAFFWNIVFREVAHGLGVKETVNGKGSVEQALGSSAATFEEIKSNAAGVLLVCKLQKHFDIRNHYFYRDDALTTFFASLVRSERFGEASALGRCSVIIFNYLNEAGAFEHKPSGQYILNLDKMENALSDLTAFVLKTQATGDREGAQAFESKYSKRSADYEEDLRNLRLEQIPADIRLNFKH
;
A
#
# COMPACT_ATOMS: atom_id res chain seq x y z
N MET A 1 11.20 -32.51 79.08
CA MET A 1 9.91 -32.56 78.35
C MET A 1 9.74 -31.27 77.55
N LYS A 2 10.00 -31.28 76.27
CA LYS A 2 9.53 -30.28 75.25
C LYS A 2 9.96 -30.71 73.85
N LYS A 3 9.09 -31.41 73.18
CA LYS A 3 8.97 -31.57 71.72
C LYS A 3 7.52 -32.01 71.55
N PRO A 4 6.66 -31.37 70.74
CA PRO A 4 6.74 -31.32 69.31
C PRO A 4 6.01 -30.09 68.71
N ILE A 5 6.72 -29.09 68.29
CA ILE A 5 6.12 -27.97 67.55
C ILE A 5 6.72 -27.86 66.13
N MET A 6 7.88 -28.48 65.89
CA MET A 6 8.63 -28.32 64.63
C MET A 6 8.11 -29.16 63.45
N LYS A 7 7.28 -30.17 63.68
CA LYS A 7 6.73 -31.00 62.59
C LYS A 7 5.51 -30.44 61.86
N LYS A 8 4.78 -29.48 62.44
CA LYS A 8 3.60 -28.87 61.83
C LYS A 8 3.93 -27.78 60.79
N TYR A 9 5.08 -27.12 60.96
CA TYR A 9 5.49 -26.06 60.02
C TYR A 9 6.19 -26.58 58.77
N LEU A 10 6.79 -27.77 58.82
CA LEU A 10 7.36 -28.43 57.66
C LEU A 10 6.30 -29.02 56.70
N LEU A 11 5.12 -29.38 57.21
CA LEU A 11 4.05 -29.85 56.32
C LEU A 11 3.27 -28.68 55.66
N LEU A 12 3.18 -27.52 56.32
CA LEU A 12 2.58 -26.34 55.67
C LEU A 12 3.49 -25.69 54.63
N ALA A 13 4.80 -25.73 54.83
CA ALA A 13 5.78 -25.24 53.82
C ALA A 13 5.87 -26.15 52.58
N ALA A 14 5.66 -27.45 52.72
CA ALA A 14 5.61 -28.40 51.61
C ALA A 14 4.30 -28.32 50.79
N LEU A 15 3.17 -27.95 51.43
CA LEU A 15 1.91 -27.73 50.71
C LEU A 15 1.87 -26.37 49.96
N SER A 16 2.54 -25.34 50.48
CA SER A 16 2.66 -24.04 49.78
C SER A 16 3.64 -24.06 48.59
N LEU A 17 4.65 -24.96 48.59
CA LEU A 17 5.54 -25.16 47.45
C LEU A 17 4.91 -26.02 46.34
N ALA A 18 3.91 -26.87 46.66
CA ALA A 18 3.24 -27.70 45.67
C ALA A 18 2.13 -26.96 44.89
N LEU A 19 1.68 -25.79 45.37
CA LEU A 19 0.71 -24.93 44.69
C LEU A 19 1.34 -23.87 43.78
N ALA A 20 2.68 -23.74 43.79
CA ALA A 20 3.41 -22.77 42.94
C ALA A 20 3.89 -23.37 41.60
N VAL A 21 3.58 -24.62 41.29
CA VAL A 21 4.02 -25.26 40.04
C VAL A 21 2.80 -25.86 39.34
N SER A 22 2.01 -25.06 38.74
CA SER A 22 1.28 -25.38 37.49
C SER A 22 0.41 -24.18 37.02
N CYS A 23 0.98 -23.02 36.86
CA CYS A 23 0.55 -22.19 35.75
C CYS A 23 1.31 -22.73 34.52
N LYS A 24 0.84 -23.79 33.91
CA LYS A 24 1.12 -24.02 32.50
C LYS A 24 0.56 -22.78 31.80
N GLN A 25 1.44 -21.86 31.37
CA GLN A 25 1.04 -20.87 30.38
C GLN A 25 0.29 -21.64 29.29
N ALA A 26 -0.96 -21.26 29.04
CA ALA A 26 -1.67 -21.79 27.89
C ALA A 26 -0.74 -21.65 26.68
N PRO A 27 -0.64 -22.65 25.81
CA PRO A 27 0.22 -22.54 24.62
C PRO A 27 -0.14 -21.24 23.90
N GLU A 28 0.87 -20.43 23.62
CA GLU A 28 0.69 -19.18 22.90
C GLU A 28 -0.01 -19.47 21.55
N SER A 29 -1.04 -18.71 21.22
CA SER A 29 -1.75 -18.89 19.96
C SER A 29 -0.77 -18.85 18.79
N PRO A 30 -0.88 -19.75 17.81
CA PRO A 30 -0.04 -19.72 16.61
C PRO A 30 -0.22 -18.43 15.79
N PHE A 31 -1.29 -17.66 16.08
CA PHE A 31 -1.58 -16.37 15.46
C PHE A 31 -0.94 -15.18 16.19
N ALA A 32 -0.37 -15.35 17.36
CA ALA A 32 0.22 -14.25 18.14
C ALA A 32 1.24 -13.46 17.31
N ARG A 33 2.15 -14.17 16.63
CA ARG A 33 3.16 -13.54 15.77
C ARG A 33 2.56 -12.93 14.50
N LYS A 34 1.62 -13.62 13.84
CA LYS A 34 0.96 -13.11 12.63
C LYS A 34 0.18 -11.83 12.89
N VAL A 35 -0.46 -11.72 14.05
CA VAL A 35 -1.16 -10.49 14.46
C VAL A 35 -0.17 -9.40 14.88
N ALA A 36 0.93 -9.75 15.55
CA ALA A 36 1.98 -8.81 15.95
C ALA A 36 2.74 -8.21 14.75
N ASP A 37 2.77 -8.89 13.59
CA ASP A 37 3.28 -8.33 12.34
C ASP A 37 2.51 -7.07 11.87
N TYR A 38 1.35 -6.77 12.49
CA TYR A 38 0.54 -5.58 12.22
C TYR A 38 0.37 -4.75 13.49
N ALA A 39 1.31 -3.80 13.73
CA ALA A 39 1.23 -2.92 14.90
C ALA A 39 -0.04 -2.08 14.91
N VAL A 40 -0.71 -1.97 16.06
CA VAL A 40 -1.87 -1.08 16.21
C VAL A 40 -1.39 0.36 16.36
N VAL A 41 -1.75 1.22 15.41
CA VAL A 41 -1.52 2.66 15.50
C VAL A 41 -2.86 3.35 15.73
N THR A 42 -2.96 4.08 16.83
CA THR A 42 -4.14 4.87 17.14
C THR A 42 -3.91 6.32 16.73
N PHE A 43 -4.76 6.81 15.85
CA PHE A 43 -4.82 8.23 15.49
C PHE A 43 -5.81 8.93 16.40
N GLU A 44 -5.36 9.98 17.05
CA GLU A 44 -6.23 10.85 17.84
C GLU A 44 -7.23 11.56 16.92
N ALA A 45 -8.34 12.04 17.51
CA ALA A 45 -9.33 12.81 16.76
C ALA A 45 -8.64 14.01 16.07
N PRO A 46 -8.92 14.23 14.76
CA PRO A 46 -8.27 15.29 14.01
C PRO A 46 -8.66 16.68 14.54
N ASP A 47 -7.78 17.66 14.39
CA ASP A 47 -8.14 19.04 14.64
C ASP A 47 -9.09 19.55 13.53
N LEU A 48 -10.37 19.66 13.88
CA LEU A 48 -11.42 20.17 13.02
C LEU A 48 -11.81 21.61 13.35
N SER A 49 -10.98 22.36 14.09
CA SER A 49 -11.27 23.76 14.45
C SER A 49 -11.44 24.68 13.23
N GLY A 50 -10.74 24.38 12.13
CA GLY A 50 -10.86 25.08 10.85
C GLY A 50 -11.97 24.55 9.92
N ILE A 51 -12.81 23.62 10.38
CA ILE A 51 -13.90 23.03 9.62
C ILE A 51 -15.24 23.54 10.18
N THR A 52 -16.12 24.02 9.31
CA THR A 52 -17.47 24.46 9.69
C THR A 52 -18.32 23.30 10.22
N ASP A 53 -19.39 23.59 10.95
CA ASP A 53 -20.28 22.54 11.46
C ASP A 53 -20.93 21.73 10.32
N ASN A 54 -21.27 22.38 9.21
CA ASN A 54 -21.70 21.67 7.99
C ASN A 54 -20.60 20.72 7.47
N GLY A 55 -19.35 21.16 7.50
CA GLY A 55 -18.22 20.32 7.10
C GLY A 55 -18.02 19.12 8.02
N LYS A 56 -18.17 19.29 9.33
CA LYS A 56 -18.11 18.17 10.30
C LYS A 56 -19.22 17.15 10.04
N GLU A 57 -20.43 17.64 9.71
CA GLU A 57 -21.54 16.74 9.34
C GLU A 57 -21.25 16.01 8.03
N VAL A 58 -20.66 16.66 7.03
CA VAL A 58 -20.20 16.01 5.78
C VAL A 58 -19.18 14.91 6.09
N LEU A 59 -18.19 15.16 6.96
CA LEU A 59 -17.20 14.14 7.36
C LEU A 59 -17.87 12.93 8.04
N ARG A 60 -18.86 13.17 8.90
CA ARG A 60 -19.62 12.10 9.55
C ARG A 60 -20.36 11.23 8.53
N LEU A 61 -20.94 11.86 7.51
CA LEU A 61 -21.64 11.17 6.42
C LEU A 61 -20.68 10.40 5.51
N TYR A 62 -19.51 10.97 5.23
CA TYR A 62 -18.44 10.26 4.50
C TYR A 62 -18.00 9.01 5.24
N ARG A 63 -17.82 9.13 6.56
CA ARG A 63 -17.46 8.00 7.42
C ARG A 63 -18.50 6.88 7.34
N TYR A 64 -19.79 7.23 7.45
CA TYR A 64 -20.87 6.25 7.33
C TYR A 64 -20.87 5.57 5.96
N ALA A 65 -20.71 6.32 4.86
CA ALA A 65 -20.61 5.75 3.52
C ALA A 65 -19.42 4.78 3.39
N ALA A 66 -18.27 5.13 3.97
CA ALA A 66 -17.10 4.28 3.99
C ALA A 66 -17.33 2.98 4.81
N ASP A 67 -18.03 3.04 5.94
CA ASP A 67 -18.40 1.83 6.72
C ASP A 67 -19.27 0.85 5.91
N VAL A 68 -20.13 1.38 5.04
CA VAL A 68 -20.93 0.53 4.13
C VAL A 68 -20.07 -0.13 3.06
N VAL A 69 -19.05 0.59 2.55
CA VAL A 69 -18.06 0.01 1.59
C VAL A 69 -17.32 -1.17 2.20
N ASP A 70 -17.01 -1.13 3.49
CA ASP A 70 -16.39 -2.27 4.18
C ASP A 70 -17.24 -3.54 4.07
N SER A 71 -18.54 -3.40 4.17
CA SER A 71 -19.48 -4.51 4.00
C SER A 71 -19.53 -5.05 2.56
N ILE A 72 -19.48 -4.17 1.56
CA ILE A 72 -19.39 -4.58 0.14
C ILE A 72 -18.11 -5.37 -0.08
N TYR A 73 -16.99 -4.87 0.41
CA TYR A 73 -15.70 -5.52 0.19
C TYR A 73 -15.60 -6.90 0.82
N TRP A 74 -16.18 -7.12 2.01
CA TRP A 74 -16.29 -8.46 2.57
C TRP A 74 -17.03 -9.42 1.65
N GLN A 75 -18.12 -8.97 0.99
CA GLN A 75 -18.85 -9.78 0.02
C GLN A 75 -18.02 -10.06 -1.24
N GLN A 76 -17.26 -9.06 -1.72
CA GLN A 76 -16.40 -9.21 -2.90
C GLN A 76 -15.24 -10.18 -2.69
N TYR A 77 -14.60 -10.10 -1.53
CA TYR A 77 -13.36 -10.85 -1.30
C TYR A 77 -13.61 -12.25 -0.77
N PHE A 78 -14.57 -12.41 0.13
CA PHE A 78 -14.84 -13.69 0.80
C PHE A 78 -16.32 -14.08 0.76
N GLY A 79 -17.22 -13.24 1.28
CA GLY A 79 -18.64 -13.52 1.45
C GLY A 79 -19.14 -13.17 2.85
N ASP A 80 -19.69 -14.16 3.58
CA ASP A 80 -20.32 -13.93 4.87
C ASP A 80 -19.30 -13.80 6.01
N LYS A 81 -18.97 -12.53 6.35
CA LYS A 81 -18.11 -12.15 7.48
C LYS A 81 -18.55 -12.80 8.80
N GLN A 82 -19.86 -12.76 9.10
CA GLN A 82 -20.34 -13.20 10.40
C GLN A 82 -20.26 -14.72 10.54
N ALA A 83 -20.59 -15.47 9.50
CA ALA A 83 -20.44 -16.91 9.48
C ALA A 83 -18.98 -17.33 9.71
N LEU A 84 -18.03 -16.70 9.03
CA LEU A 84 -16.60 -16.95 9.22
C LEU A 84 -16.17 -16.67 10.67
N LEU A 85 -16.41 -15.44 11.15
CA LEU A 85 -15.93 -15.01 12.47
C LEU A 85 -16.59 -15.79 13.63
N ASN A 86 -17.85 -16.22 13.48
CA ASN A 86 -18.52 -17.05 14.48
C ASN A 86 -17.95 -18.47 14.53
N GLY A 87 -17.42 -18.99 13.41
CA GLY A 87 -16.75 -20.29 13.35
C GLY A 87 -15.36 -20.32 13.98
N ILE A 88 -14.73 -19.16 14.19
CA ILE A 88 -13.37 -19.06 14.74
C ILE A 88 -13.43 -18.90 16.27
N VAL A 89 -12.78 -19.79 17.01
CA VAL A 89 -12.74 -19.78 18.49
C VAL A 89 -11.60 -18.94 19.04
N ASP A 90 -10.40 -19.01 18.44
CA ASP A 90 -9.21 -18.27 18.88
C ASP A 90 -9.37 -16.76 18.56
N PRO A 91 -9.33 -15.85 19.56
CA PRO A 91 -9.47 -14.41 19.33
C PRO A 91 -8.40 -13.83 18.41
N LEU A 92 -7.17 -14.35 18.45
CA LEU A 92 -6.08 -13.86 17.59
C LEU A 92 -6.26 -14.36 16.15
N GLN A 93 -6.74 -15.58 15.95
CA GLN A 93 -7.13 -16.06 14.62
C GLN A 93 -8.28 -15.21 14.06
N LYS A 94 -9.27 -14.86 14.90
CA LYS A 94 -10.37 -13.98 14.51
C LYS A 94 -9.85 -12.61 14.08
N THR A 95 -8.98 -12.01 14.88
CA THR A 95 -8.31 -10.74 14.52
C THR A 95 -7.52 -10.85 13.21
N PHE A 96 -6.83 -11.96 13.00
CA PHE A 96 -6.07 -12.18 11.76
C PHE A 96 -7.01 -12.34 10.54
N ALA A 97 -8.18 -12.98 10.72
CA ALA A 97 -9.21 -13.05 9.69
C ALA A 97 -9.80 -11.66 9.35
N GLU A 98 -9.97 -10.79 10.35
CA GLU A 98 -10.41 -9.41 10.12
C GLU A 98 -9.35 -8.59 9.37
N ILE A 99 -8.05 -8.73 9.69
CA ILE A 99 -6.95 -8.07 8.96
C ILE A 99 -6.97 -8.49 7.49
N ASN A 100 -7.21 -9.76 7.21
CA ASN A 100 -7.14 -10.33 5.87
C ASN A 100 -8.47 -10.28 5.10
N TYR A 101 -9.59 -9.93 5.75
CA TYR A 101 -10.96 -9.95 5.20
C TYR A 101 -11.40 -11.34 4.73
N GLY A 102 -10.91 -12.40 5.37
CA GLY A 102 -11.21 -13.76 4.98
C GLY A 102 -10.36 -14.78 5.70
N PRO A 103 -10.46 -16.07 5.31
CA PRO A 103 -9.71 -17.16 5.92
C PRO A 103 -8.29 -17.32 5.36
N TRP A 104 -7.84 -16.44 4.45
CA TRP A 104 -6.58 -16.56 3.73
C TRP A 104 -5.58 -15.49 4.15
N ASP A 105 -4.33 -15.91 4.36
CA ASP A 105 -3.21 -15.00 4.55
C ASP A 105 -2.90 -14.28 3.22
N ARG A 106 -2.96 -12.96 3.20
CA ARG A 106 -2.71 -12.18 1.98
C ARG A 106 -1.28 -12.25 1.48
N ALA A 107 -0.34 -12.69 2.32
CA ALA A 107 1.05 -12.79 1.94
C ALA A 107 1.33 -13.98 0.99
N ASP A 108 0.58 -15.08 1.16
CA ASP A 108 0.83 -16.33 0.42
C ASP A 108 -0.46 -16.99 -0.14
N GLY A 109 -1.63 -16.45 0.14
CA GLY A 109 -2.93 -16.99 -0.28
C GLY A 109 -3.35 -18.26 0.44
N LYS A 110 -2.61 -18.72 1.45
CA LYS A 110 -2.89 -19.95 2.17
C LYS A 110 -4.00 -19.77 3.19
N SER A 111 -4.88 -20.78 3.27
CA SER A 111 -5.88 -20.80 4.32
C SER A 111 -5.24 -21.04 5.69
N PHE A 112 -5.68 -20.25 6.66
CA PHE A 112 -5.35 -20.44 8.07
C PHE A 112 -6.60 -20.82 8.92
N VAL A 113 -7.74 -21.03 8.26
CA VAL A 113 -8.99 -21.50 8.89
C VAL A 113 -9.32 -22.88 8.34
N GLU A 114 -9.56 -23.85 9.22
CA GLU A 114 -9.92 -25.22 8.82
C GLU A 114 -11.21 -25.24 7.99
N GLY A 115 -11.23 -26.10 6.97
CA GLY A 115 -12.37 -26.24 6.06
C GLY A 115 -12.33 -25.35 4.82
N TYR A 116 -11.35 -24.44 4.71
CA TYR A 116 -11.14 -23.63 3.52
C TYR A 116 -9.86 -24.07 2.78
N GLY A 117 -9.93 -24.18 1.46
CA GLY A 117 -8.76 -24.35 0.59
C GLY A 117 -7.98 -23.05 0.43
N ASP A 118 -6.95 -23.08 -0.43
CA ASP A 118 -6.19 -21.87 -0.80
C ASP A 118 -7.11 -20.82 -1.44
N ARG A 119 -6.71 -19.55 -1.37
CA ARG A 119 -7.49 -18.45 -1.94
C ARG A 119 -7.69 -18.65 -3.46
N PRO A 120 -8.92 -18.60 -3.96
CA PRO A 120 -9.15 -18.58 -5.40
C PRO A 120 -8.44 -17.38 -6.05
N ALA A 121 -7.78 -17.57 -7.19
CA ALA A 121 -7.08 -16.51 -7.91
C ALA A 121 -8.01 -15.33 -8.25
N GLY A 122 -9.26 -15.64 -8.61
CA GLY A 122 -10.30 -14.65 -8.91
C GLY A 122 -11.04 -14.10 -7.70
N ALA A 123 -10.58 -14.37 -6.46
CA ALA A 123 -11.29 -13.99 -5.22
C ALA A 123 -12.79 -14.33 -5.30
N GLY A 124 -13.68 -13.43 -4.88
CA GLY A 124 -15.14 -13.60 -5.01
C GLY A 124 -15.72 -13.02 -6.31
N PHE A 125 -14.90 -12.65 -7.29
CA PHE A 125 -15.36 -12.05 -8.55
C PHE A 125 -15.88 -13.08 -9.56
N TYR A 126 -15.37 -14.31 -9.51
CA TYR A 126 -15.66 -15.39 -10.45
C TYR A 126 -16.13 -16.65 -9.71
N PRO A 127 -16.86 -17.56 -10.40
CA PRO A 127 -17.10 -18.90 -9.88
C PRO A 127 -15.78 -19.62 -9.60
N ALA A 128 -15.69 -20.33 -8.49
CA ALA A 128 -14.44 -21.01 -8.09
C ALA A 128 -14.01 -22.13 -9.05
N ASP A 129 -14.96 -22.65 -9.82
CA ASP A 129 -14.76 -23.72 -10.82
C ASP A 129 -14.54 -23.20 -12.25
N MET A 130 -14.61 -21.87 -12.46
CA MET A 130 -14.41 -21.27 -13.79
C MET A 130 -12.95 -21.35 -14.23
N THR A 131 -12.72 -21.71 -15.48
CA THR A 131 -11.40 -21.66 -16.12
C THR A 131 -11.24 -20.40 -16.97
N VAL A 132 -9.98 -20.04 -17.27
CA VAL A 132 -9.67 -18.91 -18.17
C VAL A 132 -10.20 -19.18 -19.56
N GLU A 133 -10.06 -20.42 -20.06
CA GLU A 133 -10.54 -20.84 -21.38
C GLU A 133 -12.07 -20.77 -21.49
N GLU A 134 -12.79 -21.10 -20.41
CA GLU A 134 -14.25 -20.95 -20.36
C GLU A 134 -14.64 -19.48 -20.45
N PHE A 135 -13.95 -18.60 -19.69
CA PHE A 135 -14.19 -17.17 -19.74
C PHE A 135 -13.89 -16.57 -21.12
N GLU A 136 -12.78 -16.96 -21.73
CA GLU A 136 -12.40 -16.48 -23.06
C GLU A 136 -13.43 -16.90 -24.14
N ALA A 137 -13.91 -18.14 -24.06
CA ALA A 137 -14.91 -18.69 -25.01
C ALA A 137 -16.33 -18.12 -24.79
N TRP A 138 -16.58 -17.50 -23.64
CA TRP A 138 -17.89 -16.94 -23.30
C TRP A 138 -18.17 -15.65 -24.08
N ASP A 139 -19.20 -15.65 -24.90
CA ASP A 139 -19.63 -14.49 -25.70
C ASP A 139 -20.61 -13.63 -24.87
N ASN A 140 -20.08 -12.65 -24.18
CA ASN A 140 -20.85 -11.69 -23.38
C ASN A 140 -20.17 -10.31 -23.43
N PRO A 141 -20.86 -9.23 -23.83
CA PRO A 141 -20.27 -7.89 -23.98
C PRO A 141 -19.79 -7.28 -22.66
N ASP A 142 -20.34 -7.72 -21.54
CA ASP A 142 -20.06 -7.16 -20.20
C ASP A 142 -19.00 -7.96 -19.44
N LYS A 143 -18.49 -9.07 -20.01
CA LYS A 143 -17.55 -9.96 -19.32
C LYS A 143 -16.25 -9.25 -18.90
N ASP A 144 -15.75 -8.37 -19.76
CA ASP A 144 -14.49 -7.63 -19.56
C ASP A 144 -14.68 -6.32 -18.78
N SER A 145 -15.93 -6.00 -18.38
CA SER A 145 -16.16 -4.82 -17.53
C SER A 145 -15.47 -4.98 -16.17
N PRO A 146 -14.74 -3.94 -15.69
CA PRO A 146 -14.14 -3.95 -14.36
C PRO A 146 -15.16 -4.00 -13.20
N TYR A 147 -16.44 -3.77 -13.52
CA TYR A 147 -17.52 -3.53 -12.58
C TYR A 147 -18.62 -4.59 -12.65
N THR A 148 -18.30 -5.79 -13.11
CA THR A 148 -19.21 -6.94 -13.10
C THR A 148 -18.63 -8.11 -12.32
N LEU A 149 -19.50 -8.86 -11.66
CA LEU A 149 -19.22 -10.20 -11.16
C LEU A 149 -19.55 -11.22 -12.23
N VAL A 150 -18.78 -12.29 -12.33
CA VAL A 150 -19.16 -13.47 -13.11
C VAL A 150 -19.80 -14.48 -12.17
N ARG A 151 -20.92 -15.04 -12.54
CA ARG A 151 -21.70 -16.00 -11.75
C ARG A 151 -22.11 -17.20 -12.59
N ARG A 152 -22.53 -18.29 -11.93
CA ARG A 152 -23.22 -19.39 -12.58
C ARG A 152 -24.73 -19.14 -12.57
N ALA A 153 -25.34 -19.11 -13.72
CA ALA A 153 -26.79 -19.15 -13.86
C ALA A 153 -27.35 -20.53 -13.44
N ALA A 154 -28.67 -20.64 -13.30
CA ALA A 154 -29.31 -21.87 -12.86
C ALA A 154 -29.08 -23.08 -13.79
N ASP A 155 -28.79 -22.83 -15.06
CA ASP A 155 -28.47 -23.86 -16.09
C ASP A 155 -26.96 -24.19 -16.14
N GLY A 156 -26.15 -23.55 -15.28
CA GLY A 156 -24.70 -23.71 -15.21
C GLY A 156 -23.89 -22.81 -16.16
N SER A 157 -24.54 -22.05 -17.06
CA SER A 157 -23.86 -21.07 -17.92
C SER A 157 -23.30 -19.89 -17.10
N LEU A 158 -22.36 -19.14 -17.72
CA LEU A 158 -21.85 -17.90 -17.10
C LEU A 158 -22.83 -16.74 -17.34
N GLU A 159 -22.97 -15.89 -16.33
CA GLU A 159 -23.68 -14.61 -16.40
C GLU A 159 -22.86 -13.48 -15.80
N ALA A 160 -22.95 -12.28 -16.38
CA ALA A 160 -22.37 -11.05 -15.86
C ALA A 160 -23.41 -10.32 -14.99
N VAL A 161 -23.04 -10.00 -13.75
CA VAL A 161 -23.91 -9.26 -12.82
C VAL A 161 -23.21 -7.96 -12.46
N TRP A 162 -23.81 -6.84 -12.85
CA TRP A 162 -23.26 -5.52 -12.56
C TRP A 162 -23.18 -5.24 -11.06
N TYR A 163 -22.17 -4.48 -10.63
CA TYR A 163 -21.97 -4.18 -9.21
C TYR A 163 -23.15 -3.41 -8.60
N HIS A 164 -23.76 -2.49 -9.37
CA HIS A 164 -24.93 -1.75 -8.89
C HIS A 164 -26.13 -2.65 -8.58
N ASP A 165 -26.27 -3.80 -9.26
CA ASP A 165 -27.31 -4.81 -8.97
C ASP A 165 -26.87 -5.74 -7.83
N ALA A 166 -25.64 -6.26 -7.92
CA ALA A 166 -25.10 -7.22 -6.95
C ALA A 166 -25.05 -6.63 -5.52
N TYR A 167 -24.72 -5.34 -5.40
CA TYR A 167 -24.56 -4.65 -4.12
C TYR A 167 -25.64 -3.62 -3.84
N LYS A 168 -26.76 -3.66 -4.54
CA LYS A 168 -27.86 -2.69 -4.47
C LYS A 168 -28.23 -2.26 -3.03
N PRO A 169 -28.45 -3.17 -2.06
CA PRO A 169 -28.85 -2.78 -0.70
C PRO A 169 -27.79 -1.94 0.05
N TYR A 170 -26.51 -2.09 -0.32
CA TYR A 170 -25.41 -1.31 0.22
C TYR A 170 -25.27 0.02 -0.52
N ILE A 171 -25.38 0.01 -1.84
CA ILE A 171 -25.30 1.20 -2.69
C ILE A 171 -26.40 2.19 -2.31
N GLU A 172 -27.65 1.75 -2.08
CA GLU A 172 -28.73 2.61 -1.61
C GLU A 172 -28.42 3.30 -0.26
N LYS A 173 -27.70 2.65 0.65
CA LYS A 173 -27.27 3.27 1.91
C LYS A 173 -26.20 4.34 1.68
N ILE A 174 -25.22 4.05 0.79
CA ILE A 174 -24.18 5.00 0.40
C ILE A 174 -24.84 6.20 -0.29
N GLU A 175 -25.71 5.97 -1.27
CA GLU A 175 -26.46 7.01 -1.99
C GLU A 175 -27.17 7.96 -1.01
N ASN A 176 -27.95 7.42 -0.07
CA ASN A 176 -28.66 8.20 0.92
C ASN A 176 -27.72 9.09 1.75
N SER A 177 -26.58 8.55 2.18
CA SER A 177 -25.58 9.32 2.94
C SER A 177 -24.94 10.42 2.11
N LEU A 178 -24.51 10.11 0.89
CA LEU A 178 -23.87 11.08 -0.02
C LEU A 178 -24.86 12.16 -0.47
N LYS A 179 -26.14 11.84 -0.63
CA LYS A 179 -27.18 12.82 -0.96
C LYS A 179 -27.37 13.83 0.16
N VAL A 180 -27.48 13.38 1.41
CA VAL A 180 -27.53 14.28 2.56
C VAL A 180 -26.25 15.13 2.64
N ALA A 181 -25.06 14.54 2.40
CA ALA A 181 -23.81 15.29 2.37
C ALA A 181 -23.80 16.37 1.26
N ALA A 182 -24.35 16.07 0.08
CA ALA A 182 -24.50 17.02 -1.02
C ALA A 182 -25.48 18.17 -0.70
N ASP A 183 -26.49 17.92 0.12
CA ASP A 183 -27.45 18.94 0.56
C ASP A 183 -26.91 19.82 1.70
N VAL A 184 -26.04 19.26 2.54
CA VAL A 184 -25.44 19.95 3.70
C VAL A 184 -24.21 20.77 3.31
N THR A 185 -23.42 20.31 2.33
CA THR A 185 -22.19 21.02 1.94
C THR A 185 -22.48 22.42 1.38
N ILE A 186 -21.65 23.39 1.77
CA ILE A 186 -21.66 24.74 1.22
C ILE A 186 -20.73 24.93 0.02
N LYS A 187 -20.01 23.87 -0.38
CA LYS A 187 -19.03 23.87 -1.47
C LYS A 187 -19.66 23.32 -2.75
N PRO A 188 -19.82 24.13 -3.81
CA PRO A 188 -20.45 23.67 -5.05
C PRO A 188 -19.72 22.50 -5.71
N SER A 189 -18.36 22.51 -5.73
CA SER A 189 -17.56 21.44 -6.32
C SER A 189 -17.75 20.12 -5.59
N VAL A 190 -17.80 20.13 -4.25
CA VAL A 190 -18.09 18.96 -3.43
C VAL A 190 -19.49 18.42 -3.73
N ARG A 191 -20.49 19.31 -3.82
CA ARG A 191 -21.86 18.92 -4.16
C ARG A 191 -21.93 18.25 -5.52
N GLU A 192 -21.28 18.84 -6.52
CA GLU A 192 -21.23 18.27 -7.87
C GLU A 192 -20.59 16.89 -7.88
N TYR A 193 -19.40 16.75 -7.27
CA TYR A 193 -18.74 15.46 -7.14
C TYR A 193 -19.66 14.41 -6.51
N LEU A 194 -20.31 14.73 -5.38
CA LEU A 194 -21.16 13.77 -4.66
C LEU A 194 -22.36 13.33 -5.50
N LEU A 195 -23.00 14.26 -6.21
CA LEU A 195 -24.13 13.91 -7.10
C LEU A 195 -23.68 13.04 -8.27
N LYS A 196 -22.54 13.35 -8.91
CA LYS A 196 -21.95 12.52 -9.96
C LYS A 196 -21.51 11.13 -9.43
N LYS A 197 -20.98 11.07 -8.22
CA LYS A 197 -20.59 9.81 -7.58
C LYS A 197 -21.80 8.93 -7.26
N ILE A 198 -22.91 9.50 -6.82
CA ILE A 198 -24.18 8.78 -6.63
C ILE A 198 -24.63 8.15 -7.95
N GLU A 199 -24.62 8.89 -9.04
CA GLU A 199 -25.01 8.38 -10.36
C GLU A 199 -24.04 7.27 -10.83
N ALA A 200 -22.73 7.48 -10.61
CA ALA A 200 -21.72 6.47 -10.94
C ALA A 200 -21.94 5.14 -10.19
N LEU A 201 -22.26 5.20 -8.90
CA LEU A 201 -22.54 4.01 -8.09
C LEU A 201 -23.82 3.27 -8.52
N LYS A 202 -24.77 3.96 -9.15
CA LYS A 202 -26.03 3.38 -9.66
C LYS A 202 -25.93 2.80 -11.06
N THR A 203 -24.93 3.20 -11.81
CA THR A 203 -24.79 2.85 -13.24
C THR A 203 -23.48 2.14 -13.57
N ASP A 204 -22.56 2.05 -12.60
CA ASP A 204 -21.17 1.61 -12.78
C ASP A 204 -20.38 2.41 -13.85
N ASN A 205 -20.84 3.62 -14.20
CA ASN A 205 -20.13 4.55 -15.08
C ASN A 205 -19.44 5.64 -14.24
N TYR A 206 -18.14 5.53 -14.05
CA TYR A 206 -17.36 6.36 -13.13
C TYR A 206 -16.69 7.57 -13.79
N TYR A 207 -16.71 7.72 -15.13
CA TYR A 207 -15.99 8.74 -15.89
C TYR A 207 -16.32 10.16 -15.39
N GLU A 208 -17.60 10.55 -15.42
CA GLU A 208 -18.04 11.89 -15.01
C GLU A 208 -17.76 12.20 -13.54
N SER A 209 -17.86 11.20 -12.66
CA SER A 209 -17.55 11.36 -11.25
C SER A 209 -16.06 11.53 -10.99
N ALA A 210 -15.22 10.91 -11.81
CA ALA A 210 -13.77 11.06 -11.74
C ALA A 210 -13.33 12.46 -12.19
N LEU A 211 -13.94 13.01 -13.25
CA LEU A 211 -13.70 14.39 -13.68
C LEU A 211 -14.09 15.39 -12.58
N ALA A 212 -15.30 15.27 -12.03
CA ALA A 212 -15.78 16.14 -10.96
C ALA A 212 -14.90 16.05 -9.70
N TRP A 213 -14.35 14.87 -9.40
CA TRP A 213 -13.39 14.70 -8.30
C TRP A 213 -12.07 15.42 -8.56
N LEU A 214 -11.55 15.36 -9.79
CA LEU A 214 -10.34 16.09 -10.18
C LEU A 214 -10.53 17.61 -10.15
N ASP A 215 -11.75 18.10 -10.36
CA ASP A 215 -12.08 19.52 -10.31
C ASP A 215 -12.38 20.03 -8.89
N MET A 216 -12.40 19.13 -7.88
CA MET A 216 -12.72 19.49 -6.48
C MET A 216 -11.48 20.00 -5.74
N ASP A 217 -11.10 21.26 -5.97
CA ASP A 217 -9.88 21.87 -5.40
C ASP A 217 -10.14 22.75 -4.18
N ASP A 218 -11.36 23.29 -4.02
CA ASP A 218 -11.71 24.27 -2.99
C ASP A 218 -12.08 23.64 -1.63
N SER A 219 -12.03 22.32 -1.50
CA SER A 219 -12.37 21.59 -0.27
C SER A 219 -11.14 21.06 0.46
N LYS A 220 -11.11 21.29 1.79
CA LYS A 220 -10.15 20.63 2.68
C LYS A 220 -10.47 19.16 2.92
N MET A 221 -11.75 18.77 2.77
CA MET A 221 -12.21 17.41 2.98
C MET A 221 -12.25 16.69 1.64
N ASP A 222 -11.83 15.45 1.61
CA ASP A 222 -11.87 14.61 0.42
C ASP A 222 -12.44 13.22 0.74
N LEU A 223 -13.13 12.64 -0.23
CA LEU A 223 -13.66 11.30 -0.18
C LEU A 223 -13.28 10.56 -1.45
N VAL A 224 -12.46 9.54 -1.32
CA VAL A 224 -12.30 8.52 -2.35
C VAL A 224 -13.23 7.37 -2.01
N ILE A 225 -14.13 6.99 -2.92
CA ILE A 225 -15.10 5.91 -2.69
C ILE A 225 -15.48 5.24 -4.00
N GLY A 226 -15.44 3.92 -4.04
CA GLY A 226 -15.86 3.11 -5.19
C GLY A 226 -14.94 1.94 -5.48
N PRO A 227 -15.19 1.21 -6.58
CA PRO A 227 -14.36 0.10 -7.02
C PRO A 227 -13.13 0.63 -7.80
N ASN A 228 -11.99 0.77 -7.12
CA ASN A 228 -10.78 1.34 -7.73
C ASN A 228 -9.65 0.32 -7.88
N GLU A 229 -9.50 -0.63 -6.97
CA GLU A 229 -8.31 -1.46 -6.82
C GLU A 229 -8.41 -2.81 -7.53
N VAL A 230 -7.38 -3.22 -8.29
CA VAL A 230 -7.39 -4.43 -9.16
C VAL A 230 -6.62 -5.61 -8.61
N THR A 231 -5.81 -5.45 -7.54
CA THR A 231 -4.86 -6.48 -7.10
C THR A 231 -5.49 -7.74 -6.51
N ASP A 232 -6.79 -7.72 -6.18
CA ASP A 232 -7.48 -8.91 -5.67
C ASP A 232 -7.89 -9.89 -6.79
N ASP A 233 -8.09 -9.40 -8.02
CA ASP A 233 -8.29 -10.24 -9.20
C ASP A 233 -6.94 -10.73 -9.75
N GLN A 234 -6.44 -11.84 -9.20
CA GLN A 234 -5.21 -12.47 -9.67
C GLN A 234 -5.46 -13.50 -10.79
N LEU A 235 -6.71 -13.69 -11.19
CA LEU A 235 -7.08 -14.60 -12.29
C LEU A 235 -6.90 -13.93 -13.64
N LEU A 236 -7.53 -12.78 -13.84
CA LEU A 236 -7.57 -12.05 -15.12
C LEU A 236 -7.08 -10.60 -15.01
N GLY A 237 -7.01 -10.03 -13.79
CA GLY A 237 -6.60 -8.65 -13.56
C GLY A 237 -7.62 -7.60 -14.03
N ILE A 238 -8.89 -7.98 -14.17
CA ILE A 238 -9.94 -7.12 -14.74
C ILE A 238 -10.76 -6.44 -13.64
N LYS A 239 -11.24 -7.23 -12.65
CA LYS A 239 -12.26 -6.81 -11.71
C LYS A 239 -11.68 -5.91 -10.60
N ARG A 240 -12.46 -4.90 -10.20
CA ARG A 240 -12.05 -3.91 -9.21
C ARG A 240 -12.74 -4.10 -7.87
N SER A 241 -11.93 -4.00 -6.80
CA SER A 241 -12.41 -4.05 -5.41
C SER A 241 -12.91 -2.69 -4.94
N TYR A 242 -13.97 -2.70 -4.14
CA TYR A 242 -14.47 -1.52 -3.44
C TYR A 242 -13.52 -1.10 -2.31
N GLU A 243 -13.26 0.20 -2.26
CA GLU A 243 -12.48 0.84 -1.20
C GLU A 243 -13.00 2.25 -0.89
N ALA A 244 -12.67 2.75 0.29
CA ALA A 244 -12.92 4.14 0.63
C ALA A 244 -11.85 4.72 1.54
N TYR A 245 -11.56 6.01 1.31
CA TYR A 245 -10.70 6.84 2.15
C TYR A 245 -11.44 8.14 2.48
N VAL A 246 -11.53 8.47 3.77
CA VAL A 246 -11.97 9.79 4.23
C VAL A 246 -10.73 10.58 4.60
N LEU A 247 -10.54 11.74 3.98
CA LEU A 247 -9.27 12.47 4.00
C LEU A 247 -9.46 13.93 4.40
N LEU A 248 -8.43 14.51 5.02
CA LEU A 248 -8.30 15.92 5.31
C LEU A 248 -7.02 16.46 4.67
N LYS A 249 -7.14 17.39 3.69
CA LYS A 249 -6.01 17.96 2.96
C LYS A 249 -5.19 18.88 3.86
N ASN A 250 -3.88 18.71 3.84
CA ASN A 250 -2.91 19.66 4.39
C ASN A 250 -2.51 20.64 3.27
N LEU A 251 -3.19 21.78 3.20
CA LEU A 251 -2.99 22.74 2.11
C LEU A 251 -1.59 23.35 2.13
N THR A 252 -1.04 23.64 3.32
CA THR A 252 0.31 24.22 3.44
C THR A 252 1.37 23.27 2.88
N GLN A 253 1.31 21.99 3.24
CA GLN A 253 2.24 21.00 2.72
C GLN A 253 1.97 20.69 1.24
N THR A 254 0.72 20.74 0.81
CA THR A 254 0.35 20.61 -0.61
C THR A 254 0.98 21.69 -1.46
N ASP A 255 0.87 22.97 -1.03
CA ASP A 255 1.48 24.11 -1.74
C ASP A 255 3.01 23.96 -1.84
N GLU A 256 3.63 23.44 -0.80
CA GLU A 256 5.06 23.13 -0.79
C GLU A 256 5.41 22.04 -1.82
N LEU A 257 4.67 20.92 -1.83
CA LEU A 257 4.87 19.85 -2.80
C LEU A 257 4.71 20.32 -4.25
N MET A 258 3.72 21.16 -4.51
CA MET A 258 3.44 21.69 -5.85
C MET A 258 4.60 22.54 -6.42
N GLN A 259 5.43 23.16 -5.58
CA GLN A 259 6.63 23.89 -6.04
C GLN A 259 7.62 22.96 -6.73
N TYR A 260 7.71 21.70 -6.32
CA TYR A 260 8.60 20.70 -6.93
C TYR A 260 7.94 20.03 -8.13
N VAL A 261 6.67 19.69 -8.02
CA VAL A 261 5.92 19.03 -9.11
C VAL A 261 5.82 19.93 -10.34
N SER A 262 5.69 21.24 -10.17
CA SER A 262 5.68 22.20 -11.30
C SER A 262 6.99 22.20 -12.09
N ARG A 263 8.08 21.64 -11.55
CA ARG A 263 9.41 21.58 -12.17
C ARG A 263 9.80 20.16 -12.60
N ILE A 264 8.81 19.28 -12.80
CA ILE A 264 9.06 17.86 -13.16
C ILE A 264 9.91 17.71 -14.43
N GLY A 265 9.79 18.65 -15.40
CA GLY A 265 10.63 18.66 -16.60
C GLY A 265 12.12 18.85 -16.30
N GLU A 266 12.46 19.77 -15.38
CA GLU A 266 13.83 19.98 -14.93
C GLU A 266 14.36 18.77 -14.16
N LEU A 267 13.52 18.16 -13.32
CA LEU A 267 13.87 16.95 -12.58
C LEU A 267 14.17 15.76 -13.51
N GLN A 268 13.48 15.68 -14.65
CA GLN A 268 13.76 14.65 -15.65
C GLN A 268 15.14 14.84 -16.29
N GLU A 269 15.57 16.09 -16.53
CA GLU A 269 16.90 16.37 -17.06
C GLU A 269 18.01 15.94 -16.09
N ASP A 270 17.74 16.02 -14.79
CA ASP A 270 18.66 15.62 -13.72
C ASP A 270 18.83 14.10 -13.57
N LEU A 271 17.95 13.29 -14.17
CA LEU A 271 18.10 11.84 -14.13
C LEU A 271 19.41 11.41 -14.84
N PRO A 272 20.10 10.37 -14.34
CA PRO A 272 21.26 9.81 -15.01
C PRO A 272 20.89 9.13 -16.34
N GLY A 273 21.90 8.91 -17.21
CA GLY A 273 21.74 8.26 -18.50
C GLY A 273 21.62 9.21 -19.68
N ASP A 274 21.55 8.64 -20.88
CA ASP A 274 21.56 9.41 -22.12
C ASP A 274 20.29 10.25 -22.30
N PRO A 275 20.41 11.47 -22.86
CA PRO A 275 19.24 12.33 -23.10
C PRO A 275 18.14 11.68 -23.95
N GLU A 276 18.49 10.78 -24.88
CA GLU A 276 17.53 10.08 -25.74
C GLU A 276 16.55 9.19 -24.96
N TYR A 277 16.93 8.74 -23.75
CA TYR A 277 16.07 7.94 -22.86
C TYR A 277 15.15 8.79 -21.99
N LYS A 278 15.20 10.11 -22.16
CA LYS A 278 14.44 11.12 -21.42
C LYS A 278 13.64 12.04 -22.34
N THR A 279 13.20 11.51 -23.49
CA THR A 279 12.50 12.29 -24.54
C THR A 279 11.04 12.58 -24.22
N PHE A 280 10.44 11.83 -23.32
CA PHE A 280 9.08 12.05 -22.87
C PHE A 280 8.96 13.41 -22.18
N GLN A 281 7.94 14.20 -22.54
CA GLN A 281 7.64 15.46 -21.87
C GLN A 281 6.64 15.19 -20.76
N PRO A 282 7.05 15.21 -19.49
CA PRO A 282 6.13 14.99 -18.39
C PRO A 282 5.02 16.03 -18.43
N GLY A 283 3.77 15.57 -18.37
CA GLY A 283 2.60 16.45 -18.34
C GLY A 283 2.54 17.26 -17.03
N THR A 284 2.07 18.50 -17.13
CA THR A 284 1.83 19.36 -15.95
C THR A 284 0.52 19.03 -15.22
N GLY A 285 -0.22 18.03 -15.73
CA GLY A 285 -1.57 17.71 -15.23
C GLY A 285 -1.65 16.88 -13.96
N SER A 286 -0.52 16.39 -13.43
CA SER A 286 -0.53 15.61 -12.20
C SER A 286 -0.50 16.54 -10.98
N ASN A 287 -1.61 16.55 -10.22
CA ASN A 287 -1.69 17.26 -8.95
C ASN A 287 -1.29 16.34 -7.81
N ILE A 288 -0.47 16.82 -6.89
CA ILE A 288 -0.07 16.10 -5.69
C ILE A 288 -0.68 16.78 -4.46
N PHE A 289 -1.30 15.99 -3.58
CA PHE A 289 -1.88 16.47 -2.34
C PHE A 289 -1.32 15.71 -1.15
N SER A 290 -0.96 16.44 -0.10
CA SER A 290 -0.71 15.86 1.21
C SER A 290 -2.01 15.86 2.00
N CYS A 291 -2.38 14.70 2.55
CA CYS A 291 -3.60 14.52 3.32
C CYS A 291 -3.35 13.73 4.60
N ASP A 292 -4.13 14.03 5.63
CA ASP A 292 -4.32 13.13 6.75
C ASP A 292 -5.47 12.18 6.45
N ALA A 293 -5.23 10.90 6.60
CA ALA A 293 -6.27 9.89 6.57
C ALA A 293 -7.07 9.94 7.86
N LEU A 294 -8.38 10.07 7.74
CA LEU A 294 -9.33 10.04 8.85
C LEU A 294 -10.02 8.68 8.96
N TYR A 295 -10.11 7.95 7.85
CA TYR A 295 -10.68 6.60 7.82
C TYR A 295 -10.29 5.82 6.56
N TYR A 296 -10.14 4.51 6.72
CA TYR A 296 -9.95 3.53 5.65
C TYR A 296 -11.05 2.46 5.74
N ALA A 297 -11.60 2.06 4.59
CA ALA A 297 -12.60 1.00 4.53
C ALA A 297 -12.44 0.12 3.28
N GLY A 298 -12.96 -1.09 3.35
CA GLY A 298 -12.88 -2.07 2.28
C GLY A 298 -11.43 -2.46 1.97
N LYS A 299 -11.10 -2.57 0.68
CA LYS A 299 -9.74 -2.95 0.25
C LYS A 299 -8.65 -2.06 0.85
N ALA A 300 -8.91 -0.77 1.01
CA ALA A 300 -8.00 0.16 1.66
C ALA A 300 -7.57 -0.28 3.07
N ASN A 301 -8.47 -0.93 3.81
CA ASN A 301 -8.20 -1.40 5.17
C ASN A 301 -7.69 -2.84 5.24
N ALA A 302 -7.62 -3.57 4.13
CA ALA A 302 -7.18 -4.95 4.09
C ALA A 302 -5.66 -5.09 4.08
N GLY A 303 -5.11 -5.95 4.93
CA GLY A 303 -3.67 -6.28 4.95
C GLY A 303 -2.77 -5.05 5.08
N VAL A 304 -1.83 -4.91 4.15
CA VAL A 304 -0.85 -3.80 4.09
C VAL A 304 -1.54 -2.48 3.78
N LYS A 305 -1.26 -1.45 4.59
CA LYS A 305 -1.87 -0.13 4.41
C LYS A 305 -1.17 0.68 3.33
N VAL A 306 -1.94 1.21 2.41
CA VAL A 306 -1.47 2.14 1.37
C VAL A 306 -1.06 3.47 2.01
N ILE A 307 -0.01 4.10 1.48
CA ILE A 307 0.53 5.39 1.95
C ILE A 307 0.48 6.49 0.90
N ALA A 308 0.26 6.09 -0.36
CA ALA A 308 0.06 7.00 -1.49
C ALA A 308 -0.98 6.41 -2.43
N LEU A 309 -1.76 7.26 -3.07
CA LEU A 309 -2.78 6.91 -4.05
C LEU A 309 -2.53 7.73 -5.31
N ASN A 310 -2.67 7.10 -6.48
CA ASN A 310 -2.66 7.80 -7.77
C ASN A 310 -3.95 7.48 -8.51
N LEU A 311 -4.88 8.41 -8.58
CA LEU A 311 -6.25 8.22 -9.05
C LEU A 311 -6.68 9.33 -10.03
N PRO A 312 -7.66 9.06 -10.89
CA PRO A 312 -8.39 7.81 -11.09
C PRO A 312 -7.60 6.79 -11.91
N PHE A 313 -8.04 5.52 -11.90
CA PHE A 313 -7.46 4.46 -12.74
C PHE A 313 -8.07 4.38 -14.15
N ASP A 314 -9.08 5.18 -14.44
CA ASP A 314 -9.71 5.23 -15.76
C ASP A 314 -8.75 5.82 -16.80
N ALA A 315 -8.43 5.02 -17.83
CA ALA A 315 -7.43 5.41 -18.85
C ALA A 315 -7.87 6.63 -19.67
N ASP A 316 -9.17 6.80 -19.93
CA ASP A 316 -9.68 7.93 -20.66
C ASP A 316 -9.58 9.21 -19.84
N VAL A 317 -9.90 9.14 -18.53
CA VAL A 317 -9.73 10.27 -17.61
C VAL A 317 -8.24 10.62 -17.46
N GLN A 318 -7.36 9.62 -17.32
CA GLN A 318 -5.92 9.86 -17.23
C GLN A 318 -5.38 10.58 -18.48
N ARG A 319 -5.81 10.15 -19.67
CA ARG A 319 -5.41 10.77 -20.95
C ARG A 319 -5.91 12.21 -21.05
N ASP A 320 -7.15 12.46 -20.68
CA ASP A 320 -7.84 13.74 -20.93
C ASP A 320 -7.54 14.79 -19.84
N ARG A 321 -7.31 14.36 -18.59
CA ARG A 321 -7.19 15.25 -17.41
C ARG A 321 -6.01 14.90 -16.49
N GLY A 322 -5.31 13.80 -16.71
CA GLY A 322 -4.24 13.34 -15.84
C GLY A 322 -4.76 12.66 -14.56
N THR A 323 -3.93 12.68 -13.53
CA THR A 323 -4.20 12.03 -12.25
C THR A 323 -3.97 12.97 -11.07
N ARG A 324 -4.50 12.59 -9.91
CA ARG A 324 -4.21 13.19 -8.62
C ARG A 324 -3.46 12.20 -7.75
N THR A 325 -2.27 12.58 -7.30
CA THR A 325 -1.49 11.81 -6.32
C THR A 325 -1.83 12.31 -4.91
N ILE A 326 -2.23 11.42 -4.03
CA ILE A 326 -2.53 11.71 -2.62
C ILE A 326 -1.50 11.02 -1.75
N LEU A 327 -0.78 11.77 -0.93
CA LEU A 327 0.16 11.28 0.06
C LEU A 327 -0.52 11.27 1.43
N LEU A 328 -0.54 10.13 2.11
CA LEU A 328 -1.24 9.97 3.38
C LEU A 328 -0.24 10.19 4.53
N GLN A 329 0.06 11.48 4.81
CA GLN A 329 1.21 11.89 5.64
C GLN A 329 1.20 11.31 7.06
N ASN A 330 0.03 11.25 7.71
CA ASN A 330 -0.08 10.68 9.05
C ASN A 330 0.19 9.16 9.05
N VAL A 331 -0.22 8.46 8.00
CA VAL A 331 0.05 7.01 7.82
C VAL A 331 1.53 6.78 7.47
N ILE A 332 2.13 7.63 6.62
CA ILE A 332 3.56 7.62 6.31
C ILE A 332 4.37 7.76 7.62
N ARG A 333 4.06 8.79 8.43
CA ARG A 333 4.73 9.02 9.72
C ARG A 333 4.52 7.87 10.70
N ALA A 334 3.32 7.28 10.74
CA ALA A 334 3.03 6.11 11.55
C ALA A 334 3.89 4.90 11.15
N LYS A 335 4.01 4.64 9.85
CA LYS A 335 4.88 3.56 9.35
C LYS A 335 6.36 3.82 9.62
N TYR A 336 6.80 5.07 9.49
CA TYR A 336 8.17 5.41 9.87
C TYR A 336 8.43 5.05 11.33
N ASN A 337 7.60 5.52 12.26
CA ASN A 337 7.78 5.31 13.68
C ASN A 337 7.67 3.85 14.11
N SER A 338 6.74 3.11 13.52
CA SER A 338 6.45 1.73 13.93
C SER A 338 7.32 0.70 13.23
N ILE A 339 7.86 1.00 12.05
CA ILE A 339 8.52 0.01 11.20
C ILE A 339 9.91 0.47 10.75
N ILE A 340 10.01 1.62 10.04
CA ILE A 340 11.26 2.03 9.39
C ILE A 340 12.33 2.32 10.44
N LYS A 341 12.00 3.17 11.43
CA LYS A 341 12.92 3.51 12.50
C LYS A 341 13.40 2.29 13.30
N PRO A 342 12.53 1.43 13.87
CA PRO A 342 13.01 0.25 14.60
C PRO A 342 13.73 -0.76 13.71
N THR A 343 13.38 -0.89 12.42
CA THR A 343 14.13 -1.72 11.47
C THR A 343 15.54 -1.19 11.28
N GLY A 344 15.69 0.12 11.03
CA GLY A 344 17.00 0.75 10.87
C GLY A 344 17.84 0.70 12.14
N GLU A 345 17.27 1.04 13.30
CA GLU A 345 17.96 0.96 14.59
C GLU A 345 18.46 -0.46 14.92
N ARG A 346 17.76 -1.49 14.43
CA ARG A 346 18.16 -2.89 14.64
C ARG A 346 19.27 -3.33 13.67
N LEU A 347 19.18 -2.91 12.41
CA LEU A 347 20.03 -3.42 11.35
C LEU A 347 21.26 -2.54 11.06
N LEU A 348 21.25 -1.26 11.42
CA LEU A 348 22.36 -0.36 11.18
C LEU A 348 23.26 -0.25 12.41
N ASP A 349 24.53 0.10 12.20
CA ASP A 349 25.37 0.54 13.31
C ASP A 349 24.88 1.87 13.89
N ALA A 350 25.30 2.18 15.10
CA ALA A 350 24.75 3.32 15.85
C ALA A 350 25.00 4.68 15.15
N GLU A 351 26.14 4.85 14.50
CA GLU A 351 26.49 6.09 13.79
C GLU A 351 25.59 6.27 12.54
N THR A 352 25.46 5.23 11.75
CA THR A 352 24.57 5.23 10.57
C THR A 352 23.11 5.44 10.98
N ALA A 353 22.67 4.83 12.09
CA ALA A 353 21.27 4.93 12.54
C ALA A 353 20.86 6.35 13.00
N GLU A 354 21.81 7.23 13.35
CA GLU A 354 21.51 8.64 13.65
C GLU A 354 20.93 9.41 12.45
N HIS A 355 21.16 8.93 11.23
CA HIS A 355 20.62 9.48 9.99
C HIS A 355 19.20 9.01 9.65
N LEU A 356 18.55 8.19 10.48
CA LEU A 356 17.15 7.83 10.26
C LEU A 356 16.23 9.04 10.47
N SER A 357 15.50 9.44 9.44
CA SER A 357 14.70 10.67 9.46
C SER A 357 13.27 10.44 8.95
N PRO A 358 12.23 10.87 9.69
CA PRO A 358 10.84 10.81 9.25
C PRO A 358 10.58 11.71 8.04
N ASP A 359 11.28 12.84 7.94
CA ASP A 359 11.13 13.77 6.83
C ASP A 359 11.82 13.20 5.59
N ALA A 360 13.00 12.60 5.72
CA ALA A 360 13.65 11.87 4.64
C ALA A 360 12.76 10.73 4.11
N PHE A 361 12.09 9.97 5.00
CA PHE A 361 11.15 8.92 4.58
C PHE A 361 9.98 9.50 3.78
N PHE A 362 9.38 10.60 4.25
CA PHE A 362 8.29 11.28 3.54
C PHE A 362 8.74 11.73 2.13
N TRP A 363 9.87 12.43 2.04
CA TRP A 363 10.37 12.94 0.77
C TRP A 363 10.83 11.83 -0.19
N ASN A 364 11.38 10.72 0.29
CA ASN A 364 11.67 9.55 -0.52
C ASN A 364 10.39 8.99 -1.17
N ILE A 365 9.26 8.99 -0.45
CA ILE A 365 7.96 8.57 -0.99
C ILE A 365 7.46 9.59 -2.02
N VAL A 366 7.49 10.89 -1.71
CA VAL A 366 7.11 11.95 -2.66
C VAL A 366 7.82 11.79 -3.98
N PHE A 367 9.16 11.69 -3.95
CA PHE A 367 9.94 11.61 -5.17
C PHE A 367 9.89 10.25 -5.85
N ARG A 368 9.56 9.18 -5.13
CA ARG A 368 9.18 7.91 -5.75
C ARG A 368 7.93 8.07 -6.62
N GLU A 369 6.89 8.72 -6.09
CA GLU A 369 5.66 8.98 -6.86
C GLU A 369 5.91 9.93 -8.04
N VAL A 370 6.73 10.96 -7.88
CA VAL A 370 7.16 11.83 -8.98
C VAL A 370 7.92 11.04 -10.05
N ALA A 371 8.83 10.15 -9.65
CA ALA A 371 9.66 9.37 -10.55
C ALA A 371 8.87 8.36 -11.40
N HIS A 372 7.67 7.95 -10.99
CA HIS A 372 6.74 7.21 -11.85
C HIS A 372 6.35 8.00 -13.10
N GLY A 373 6.30 9.32 -13.02
CA GLY A 373 6.04 10.21 -14.16
C GLY A 373 7.24 10.44 -15.09
N LEU A 374 8.45 10.03 -14.70
CA LEU A 374 9.69 10.32 -15.42
C LEU A 374 10.12 9.17 -16.34
N GLY A 375 11.11 9.44 -17.22
CA GLY A 375 11.57 8.49 -18.23
C GLY A 375 10.66 8.47 -19.46
N VAL A 376 10.84 7.50 -20.35
CA VAL A 376 10.01 7.34 -21.55
C VAL A 376 8.79 6.47 -21.26
N LYS A 377 7.68 6.70 -21.98
CA LYS A 377 6.48 5.85 -21.94
C LYS A 377 6.39 4.94 -23.18
N GLU A 378 6.94 5.40 -24.30
CA GLU A 378 7.09 4.64 -25.55
C GLU A 378 8.57 4.37 -25.80
N THR A 379 8.87 3.20 -26.36
CA THR A 379 10.26 2.83 -26.70
C THR A 379 10.80 3.69 -27.85
N VAL A 380 12.03 4.17 -27.73
CA VAL A 380 12.68 5.04 -28.73
C VAL A 380 12.96 4.32 -30.07
N ASN A 381 12.89 3.00 -30.08
CA ASN A 381 13.14 2.16 -31.26
C ASN A 381 11.87 1.55 -31.87
N GLY A 382 10.68 2.03 -31.48
CA GLY A 382 9.40 1.65 -32.10
C GLY A 382 8.85 0.28 -31.70
N LYS A 383 9.28 -0.28 -30.57
CA LYS A 383 8.73 -1.56 -30.06
C LYS A 383 7.39 -1.41 -29.31
N GLY A 384 6.74 -0.24 -29.37
CA GLY A 384 5.53 0.10 -28.67
C GLY A 384 5.77 0.63 -27.27
N SER A 385 4.76 0.58 -26.40
CA SER A 385 4.90 1.05 -25.03
C SER A 385 5.95 0.25 -24.25
N VAL A 386 6.55 0.88 -23.23
CA VAL A 386 7.52 0.22 -22.34
C VAL A 386 6.92 -1.03 -21.72
N GLU A 387 5.64 -0.97 -21.33
CA GLU A 387 4.91 -2.10 -20.76
C GLU A 387 4.80 -3.28 -21.74
N GLN A 388 4.40 -3.02 -22.99
CA GLN A 388 4.32 -4.04 -24.04
C GLN A 388 5.70 -4.62 -24.37
N ALA A 389 6.72 -3.76 -24.44
CA ALA A 389 8.07 -4.16 -24.81
C ALA A 389 8.72 -5.04 -23.74
N LEU A 390 8.62 -4.69 -22.46
CA LEU A 390 9.22 -5.44 -21.35
C LEU A 390 8.36 -6.62 -20.87
N GLY A 391 7.04 -6.59 -21.11
CA GLY A 391 6.11 -7.64 -20.69
C GLY A 391 6.11 -7.87 -19.19
N SER A 392 6.32 -9.11 -18.73
CA SER A 392 6.28 -9.47 -17.29
C SER A 392 7.29 -8.72 -16.42
N SER A 393 8.37 -8.19 -16.98
CA SER A 393 9.36 -7.39 -16.24
C SER A 393 8.98 -5.91 -16.09
N ALA A 394 7.97 -5.44 -16.81
CA ALA A 394 7.64 -4.00 -16.87
C ALA A 394 7.33 -3.41 -15.48
N ALA A 395 6.47 -4.07 -14.70
CA ALA A 395 6.09 -3.60 -13.37
C ALA A 395 7.28 -3.57 -12.40
N THR A 396 8.14 -4.59 -12.42
CA THR A 396 9.34 -4.63 -11.57
C THR A 396 10.32 -3.52 -11.95
N PHE A 397 10.55 -3.30 -13.24
CA PHE A 397 11.45 -2.25 -13.73
C PHE A 397 10.90 -0.85 -13.45
N GLU A 398 9.58 -0.66 -13.52
CA GLU A 398 8.96 0.60 -13.12
C GLU A 398 9.18 0.90 -11.62
N GLU A 399 9.04 -0.10 -10.76
CA GLU A 399 9.33 0.05 -9.33
C GLU A 399 10.83 0.27 -9.05
N ILE A 400 11.75 -0.39 -9.77
CA ILE A 400 13.19 -0.14 -9.61
C ILE A 400 13.50 1.31 -10.03
N LYS A 401 12.98 1.78 -11.17
CA LYS A 401 13.14 3.15 -11.64
C LYS A 401 12.66 4.15 -10.59
N SER A 402 11.42 4.00 -10.15
CA SER A 402 10.79 4.97 -9.24
C SER A 402 11.51 5.05 -7.90
N ASN A 403 11.92 3.91 -7.34
CA ASN A 403 12.63 3.88 -6.07
C ASN A 403 14.06 4.44 -6.18
N ALA A 404 14.85 4.01 -7.18
CA ALA A 404 16.22 4.46 -7.34
C ALA A 404 16.31 5.93 -7.78
N ALA A 405 15.53 6.33 -8.81
CA ALA A 405 15.50 7.71 -9.26
C ALA A 405 14.90 8.64 -8.19
N GLY A 406 13.87 8.20 -7.46
CA GLY A 406 13.23 8.99 -6.42
C GLY A 406 14.22 9.44 -5.35
N VAL A 407 14.97 8.52 -4.75
CA VAL A 407 15.95 8.86 -3.71
C VAL A 407 17.11 9.71 -4.26
N LEU A 408 17.54 9.47 -5.50
CA LEU A 408 18.57 10.33 -6.15
C LEU A 408 18.09 11.76 -6.31
N LEU A 409 16.83 11.96 -6.69
CA LEU A 409 16.24 13.30 -6.80
C LEU A 409 16.19 13.98 -5.43
N VAL A 410 15.85 13.26 -4.37
CA VAL A 410 15.92 13.79 -3.00
C VAL A 410 17.34 14.24 -2.64
N CYS A 411 18.35 13.44 -2.95
CA CYS A 411 19.76 13.81 -2.73
C CYS A 411 20.18 15.07 -3.50
N LYS A 412 19.58 15.31 -4.68
CA LYS A 412 19.89 16.47 -5.54
C LYS A 412 19.10 17.73 -5.19
N LEU A 413 17.96 17.59 -4.47
CA LEU A 413 17.09 18.71 -4.12
C LEU A 413 17.82 19.89 -3.51
N GLN A 414 18.79 19.65 -2.64
CA GLN A 414 19.55 20.70 -1.97
C GLN A 414 20.42 21.52 -2.94
N LYS A 415 20.72 21.01 -4.13
CA LYS A 415 21.50 21.72 -5.16
C LYS A 415 20.64 22.66 -6.01
N HIS A 416 19.38 22.32 -6.23
CA HIS A 416 18.49 23.02 -7.16
C HIS A 416 17.44 23.90 -6.50
N PHE A 417 17.11 23.61 -5.24
CA PHE A 417 16.06 24.30 -4.52
C PHE A 417 16.59 24.83 -3.20
N ASP A 418 16.22 26.04 -2.86
CA ASP A 418 16.47 26.61 -1.54
C ASP A 418 15.49 25.99 -0.52
N ILE A 419 15.84 24.78 -0.05
CA ILE A 419 15.02 24.01 0.90
C ILE A 419 15.35 24.48 2.32
N ARG A 420 15.23 25.79 2.62
CA ARG A 420 15.61 26.39 3.91
C ARG A 420 14.85 25.83 5.10
N ASN A 421 13.73 25.14 4.84
CA ASN A 421 12.85 24.64 5.88
C ASN A 421 12.88 23.11 6.06
N HIS A 422 13.72 22.38 5.30
CA HIS A 422 13.79 20.92 5.42
C HIS A 422 14.98 20.49 6.26
N TYR A 423 14.69 19.81 7.35
CA TYR A 423 15.65 19.36 8.37
C TYR A 423 16.16 17.95 8.05
N PHE A 424 16.55 17.66 6.80
CA PHE A 424 17.21 16.39 6.47
C PHE A 424 18.29 16.61 5.40
N TYR A 425 19.25 15.70 5.38
CA TYR A 425 20.39 15.75 4.49
C TYR A 425 20.40 14.53 3.55
N ARG A 426 21.33 14.56 2.57
CA ARG A 426 21.59 13.44 1.66
C ARG A 426 21.74 12.11 2.42
N ASP A 427 22.52 12.12 3.50
CA ASP A 427 22.83 10.93 4.28
C ASP A 427 21.58 10.39 4.98
N ASP A 428 20.69 11.27 5.44
CA ASP A 428 19.39 10.88 6.00
C ASP A 428 18.50 10.22 4.95
N ALA A 429 18.48 10.76 3.71
CA ALA A 429 17.69 10.20 2.61
C ALA A 429 18.16 8.78 2.25
N LEU A 430 19.47 8.58 2.08
CA LEU A 430 20.05 7.29 1.70
C LEU A 430 19.90 6.25 2.83
N THR A 431 20.18 6.63 4.08
CA THR A 431 20.06 5.73 5.23
C THR A 431 18.61 5.28 5.45
N THR A 432 17.68 6.23 5.40
CA THR A 432 16.25 5.94 5.55
C THR A 432 15.72 5.11 4.37
N PHE A 433 16.23 5.34 3.16
CA PHE A 433 15.92 4.52 2.00
C PHE A 433 16.37 3.07 2.19
N PHE A 434 17.59 2.83 2.68
CA PHE A 434 18.07 1.47 2.98
C PHE A 434 17.13 0.74 3.94
N ALA A 435 16.76 1.37 5.06
CA ALA A 435 15.81 0.79 6.01
C ALA A 435 14.44 0.49 5.38
N SER A 436 13.99 1.32 4.43
CA SER A 436 12.72 1.13 3.74
C SER A 436 12.74 0.01 2.71
N LEU A 437 13.89 -0.29 2.08
CA LEU A 437 14.06 -1.47 1.23
C LEU A 437 13.80 -2.74 2.04
N VAL A 438 14.46 -2.88 3.20
CA VAL A 438 14.30 -4.06 4.07
C VAL A 438 12.85 -4.25 4.51
N ARG A 439 12.15 -3.16 4.86
CA ARG A 439 10.71 -3.22 5.17
C ARG A 439 9.89 -3.73 3.99
N SER A 440 10.15 -3.23 2.79
CA SER A 440 9.33 -3.52 1.60
C SER A 440 9.45 -4.96 1.14
N GLU A 441 10.57 -5.61 1.37
CA GLU A 441 10.77 -7.04 1.08
C GLU A 441 9.88 -7.96 1.93
N ARG A 442 9.41 -7.50 3.09
CA ARG A 442 8.51 -8.26 3.95
C ARG A 442 7.11 -8.45 3.36
N PHE A 443 6.79 -7.76 2.26
CA PHE A 443 5.54 -7.94 1.50
C PHE A 443 5.55 -9.15 0.58
N GLY A 444 6.70 -9.81 0.45
CA GLY A 444 6.86 -11.02 -0.35
C GLY A 444 7.17 -10.76 -1.82
N GLU A 445 7.66 -11.82 -2.49
CA GLU A 445 8.11 -11.78 -3.88
C GLU A 445 6.95 -11.69 -4.89
N ALA A 446 5.71 -11.93 -4.45
CA ALA A 446 4.53 -11.80 -5.30
C ALA A 446 4.24 -10.34 -5.70
N SER A 447 4.65 -9.37 -4.85
CA SER A 447 4.49 -7.95 -5.18
C SER A 447 5.68 -7.40 -5.97
N ALA A 448 5.42 -6.51 -6.96
CA ALA A 448 6.47 -5.82 -7.71
C ALA A 448 7.39 -5.02 -6.77
N LEU A 449 6.83 -4.36 -5.75
CA LEU A 449 7.59 -3.60 -4.75
C LEU A 449 8.51 -4.51 -3.91
N GLY A 450 8.04 -5.69 -3.49
CA GLY A 450 8.88 -6.65 -2.76
C GLY A 450 10.03 -7.16 -3.64
N ARG A 451 9.75 -7.54 -4.89
CA ARG A 451 10.78 -7.97 -5.85
C ARG A 451 11.81 -6.88 -6.13
N CYS A 452 11.36 -5.65 -6.42
CA CYS A 452 12.26 -4.54 -6.70
C CYS A 452 13.19 -4.26 -5.52
N SER A 453 12.69 -4.36 -4.27
CA SER A 453 13.49 -4.11 -3.07
C SER A 453 14.62 -5.13 -2.91
N VAL A 454 14.35 -6.43 -3.14
CA VAL A 454 15.39 -7.49 -3.17
C VAL A 454 16.43 -7.19 -4.25
N ILE A 455 15.98 -6.81 -5.44
CA ILE A 455 16.87 -6.51 -6.58
C ILE A 455 17.78 -5.32 -6.27
N ILE A 456 17.22 -4.23 -5.75
CA ILE A 456 18.00 -3.04 -5.38
C ILE A 456 18.99 -3.38 -4.26
N PHE A 457 18.56 -4.08 -3.23
CA PHE A 457 19.42 -4.49 -2.12
C PHE A 457 20.62 -5.31 -2.61
N ASN A 458 20.37 -6.34 -3.43
CA ASN A 458 21.45 -7.17 -3.97
C ASN A 458 22.38 -6.43 -4.92
N TYR A 459 21.85 -5.51 -5.71
CA TYR A 459 22.64 -4.65 -6.58
C TYR A 459 23.57 -3.73 -5.75
N LEU A 460 23.05 -3.10 -4.71
CA LEU A 460 23.82 -2.28 -3.78
C LEU A 460 24.91 -3.10 -3.06
N ASN A 461 24.60 -4.34 -2.67
CA ASN A 461 25.56 -5.25 -2.08
C ASN A 461 26.72 -5.57 -3.04
N GLU A 462 26.42 -5.91 -4.29
CA GLU A 462 27.46 -6.17 -5.33
C GLU A 462 28.32 -4.95 -5.59
N ALA A 463 27.74 -3.75 -5.56
CA ALA A 463 28.46 -2.48 -5.69
C ALA A 463 29.31 -2.12 -4.45
N GLY A 464 29.21 -2.89 -3.37
CA GLY A 464 29.90 -2.61 -2.09
C GLY A 464 29.41 -1.37 -1.40
N ALA A 465 28.11 -1.05 -1.57
CA ALA A 465 27.44 0.09 -0.93
C ALA A 465 27.25 -0.10 0.57
N PHE A 466 27.42 -1.30 1.06
CA PHE A 466 27.38 -1.62 2.51
C PHE A 466 28.22 -2.86 2.82
N GLU A 467 28.55 -3.00 4.09
CA GLU A 467 29.21 -4.19 4.66
C GLU A 467 28.27 -4.83 5.70
N HIS A 468 27.99 -6.13 5.56
CA HIS A 468 27.26 -6.91 6.55
C HIS A 468 28.23 -7.48 7.58
N LYS A 469 28.02 -7.14 8.85
CA LYS A 469 28.86 -7.58 9.96
C LYS A 469 28.39 -8.92 10.53
N PRO A 470 29.27 -9.72 11.15
CA PRO A 470 28.86 -10.91 11.88
C PRO A 470 27.87 -10.67 13.04
N SER A 471 27.72 -9.42 13.49
CA SER A 471 26.71 -9.01 14.45
C SER A 471 25.28 -8.92 13.86
N GLY A 472 25.11 -9.08 12.54
CA GLY A 472 23.86 -8.84 11.83
C GLY A 472 23.55 -7.36 11.59
N GLN A 473 24.58 -6.48 11.65
CA GLN A 473 24.45 -5.05 11.39
C GLN A 473 25.08 -4.70 10.04
N TYR A 474 24.55 -3.68 9.41
CA TYR A 474 25.04 -3.10 8.16
C TYR A 474 25.74 -1.77 8.42
N ILE A 475 26.92 -1.60 7.82
CA ILE A 475 27.62 -0.31 7.75
C ILE A 475 27.50 0.20 6.32
N LEU A 476 26.89 1.37 6.14
CA LEU A 476 26.65 1.94 4.82
C LEU A 476 27.84 2.74 4.32
N ASN A 477 28.17 2.58 3.05
CA ASN A 477 29.02 3.50 2.31
C ASN A 477 28.12 4.35 1.41
N LEU A 478 27.72 5.52 1.90
CA LEU A 478 26.70 6.36 1.27
C LEU A 478 27.15 6.90 -0.09
N ASP A 479 28.46 7.15 -0.31
CA ASP A 479 28.98 7.57 -1.61
C ASP A 479 28.88 6.46 -2.65
N LYS A 480 29.24 5.24 -2.28
CA LYS A 480 29.07 4.09 -3.18
C LYS A 480 27.60 3.79 -3.43
N MET A 481 26.75 3.98 -2.41
CA MET A 481 25.32 3.77 -2.53
C MET A 481 24.69 4.75 -3.52
N GLU A 482 24.99 6.05 -3.44
CA GLU A 482 24.49 7.05 -4.37
C GLU A 482 24.98 6.77 -5.81
N ASN A 483 26.27 6.42 -6.00
CA ASN A 483 26.82 6.06 -7.30
C ASN A 483 26.13 4.82 -7.88
N ALA A 484 25.96 3.78 -7.08
CA ALA A 484 25.27 2.55 -7.52
C ALA A 484 23.81 2.80 -7.89
N LEU A 485 23.09 3.62 -7.13
CA LEU A 485 21.72 4.02 -7.47
C LEU A 485 21.68 4.84 -8.78
N SER A 486 22.69 5.69 -9.04
CA SER A 486 22.81 6.43 -10.29
C SER A 486 23.01 5.48 -11.47
N ASP A 487 23.95 4.52 -11.35
CA ASP A 487 24.22 3.54 -12.39
C ASP A 487 23.00 2.63 -12.65
N LEU A 488 22.31 2.20 -11.57
CA LEU A 488 21.08 1.43 -11.67
C LEU A 488 19.98 2.20 -12.39
N THR A 489 19.80 3.47 -12.06
CA THR A 489 18.79 4.33 -12.69
C THR A 489 19.08 4.49 -14.19
N ALA A 490 20.35 4.75 -14.56
CA ALA A 490 20.77 4.84 -15.97
C ALA A 490 20.51 3.53 -16.73
N PHE A 491 20.82 2.39 -16.11
CA PHE A 491 20.56 1.07 -16.68
C PHE A 491 19.06 0.83 -16.92
N VAL A 492 18.22 1.13 -15.93
CA VAL A 492 16.77 0.91 -16.03
C VAL A 492 16.15 1.83 -17.09
N LEU A 493 16.52 3.12 -17.13
CA LEU A 493 16.04 4.06 -18.14
C LEU A 493 16.39 3.59 -19.56
N LYS A 494 17.63 3.11 -19.78
CA LYS A 494 18.04 2.53 -21.04
C LYS A 494 17.23 1.29 -21.40
N THR A 495 17.07 0.36 -20.47
CA THR A 495 16.31 -0.89 -20.66
C THR A 495 14.86 -0.62 -21.04
N GLN A 496 14.21 0.33 -20.35
CA GLN A 496 12.85 0.78 -20.67
C GLN A 496 12.80 1.45 -22.05
N ALA A 497 13.69 2.39 -22.33
CA ALA A 497 13.71 3.14 -23.57
C ALA A 497 13.96 2.26 -24.81
N THR A 498 14.80 1.25 -24.68
CA THR A 498 15.11 0.32 -25.78
C THR A 498 14.20 -0.91 -25.83
N GLY A 499 13.32 -1.10 -24.84
CA GLY A 499 12.48 -2.29 -24.74
C GLY A 499 13.31 -3.58 -24.72
N ASP A 500 14.40 -3.60 -23.94
CA ASP A 500 15.32 -4.75 -23.82
C ASP A 500 14.76 -5.77 -22.81
N ARG A 501 13.81 -6.59 -23.27
CA ARG A 501 13.16 -7.62 -22.45
C ARG A 501 14.15 -8.68 -21.97
N GLU A 502 15.06 -9.13 -22.83
CA GLU A 502 16.02 -10.18 -22.46
C GLU A 502 17.00 -9.67 -21.40
N GLY A 503 17.50 -8.45 -21.55
CA GLY A 503 18.34 -7.78 -20.56
C GLY A 503 17.61 -7.59 -19.22
N ALA A 504 16.33 -7.20 -19.26
CA ALA A 504 15.51 -7.07 -18.07
C ALA A 504 15.35 -8.41 -17.32
N GLN A 505 14.99 -9.48 -18.02
CA GLN A 505 14.83 -10.81 -17.42
C GLN A 505 16.14 -11.37 -16.87
N ALA A 506 17.26 -11.15 -17.56
CA ALA A 506 18.58 -11.57 -17.09
C ALA A 506 18.97 -10.81 -15.81
N PHE A 507 18.68 -9.50 -15.75
CA PHE A 507 18.92 -8.68 -14.57
C PHE A 507 18.09 -9.12 -13.38
N GLU A 508 16.78 -9.33 -13.55
CA GLU A 508 15.91 -9.88 -12.51
C GLU A 508 16.42 -11.23 -12.01
N SER A 509 16.75 -12.14 -12.92
CA SER A 509 17.24 -13.47 -12.57
C SER A 509 18.54 -13.44 -11.74
N LYS A 510 19.39 -12.44 -12.00
CA LYS A 510 20.65 -12.24 -11.27
C LYS A 510 20.43 -11.77 -9.84
N TYR A 511 19.51 -10.80 -9.65
CA TYR A 511 19.39 -10.08 -8.38
C TYR A 511 18.14 -10.42 -7.53
N SER A 512 17.23 -11.26 -8.01
CA SER A 512 15.97 -11.52 -7.32
C SER A 512 16.05 -12.49 -6.12
N LYS A 513 17.21 -13.11 -5.87
CA LYS A 513 17.36 -14.13 -4.81
C LYS A 513 17.96 -13.53 -3.55
N ARG A 514 17.31 -13.76 -2.42
CA ARG A 514 17.83 -13.40 -1.10
C ARG A 514 19.02 -14.30 -0.72
N SER A 515 20.02 -13.72 -0.06
CA SER A 515 21.07 -14.49 0.59
C SER A 515 20.55 -15.12 1.89
N ALA A 516 21.21 -16.18 2.36
CA ALA A 516 20.86 -16.85 3.63
C ALA A 516 20.99 -15.89 4.83
N ASP A 517 22.03 -15.07 4.86
CA ASP A 517 22.27 -14.10 5.92
C ASP A 517 21.13 -13.04 5.96
N TYR A 518 20.73 -12.56 4.79
CA TYR A 518 19.63 -11.60 4.70
C TYR A 518 18.27 -12.20 5.11
N GLU A 519 17.99 -13.45 4.75
CA GLU A 519 16.80 -14.16 5.24
C GLU A 519 16.83 -14.34 6.77
N GLU A 520 18.02 -14.52 7.35
CA GLU A 520 18.18 -14.56 8.80
C GLU A 520 17.87 -13.21 9.46
N ASP A 521 18.32 -12.11 8.89
CA ASP A 521 18.01 -10.77 9.37
C ASP A 521 16.50 -10.48 9.35
N LEU A 522 15.82 -10.81 8.24
CA LEU A 522 14.36 -10.67 8.14
C LEU A 522 13.62 -11.53 9.18
N ARG A 523 14.14 -12.72 9.47
CA ARG A 523 13.60 -13.59 10.52
C ARG A 523 13.81 -12.99 11.91
N ASN A 524 14.99 -12.41 12.17
CA ASN A 524 15.32 -11.77 13.44
C ASN A 524 14.45 -10.55 13.71
N LEU A 525 14.13 -9.73 12.71
CA LEU A 525 13.17 -8.63 12.84
C LEU A 525 11.80 -9.11 13.34
N ARG A 526 11.34 -10.27 12.84
CA ARG A 526 10.08 -10.89 13.30
C ARG A 526 10.18 -11.41 14.73
N LEU A 527 11.31 -12.05 15.09
CA LEU A 527 11.53 -12.57 16.43
C LEU A 527 11.59 -11.45 17.48
N GLU A 528 12.10 -10.30 17.10
CA GLU A 528 12.18 -9.09 17.92
C GLU A 528 10.88 -8.25 17.87
N GLN A 529 9.82 -8.78 17.25
CA GLN A 529 8.49 -8.19 17.14
C GLN A 529 8.47 -6.82 16.43
N ILE A 530 9.43 -6.56 15.53
CA ILE A 530 9.35 -5.41 14.64
C ILE A 530 8.28 -5.71 13.58
N PRO A 531 7.20 -4.90 13.52
CA PRO A 531 6.05 -5.21 12.67
C PRO A 531 6.39 -5.07 11.19
N ALA A 532 5.67 -5.82 10.34
CA ALA A 532 5.75 -5.69 8.89
C ALA A 532 4.89 -4.53 8.38
N ASP A 533 3.74 -4.33 9.01
CA ASP A 533 2.82 -3.23 8.70
C ASP A 533 2.03 -2.79 9.95
N ILE A 534 1.03 -1.93 9.73
CA ILE A 534 0.23 -1.33 10.78
C ILE A 534 -1.26 -1.63 10.61
N ARG A 535 -2.00 -1.62 11.71
CA ARG A 535 -3.46 -1.53 11.76
C ARG A 535 -3.85 -0.14 12.23
N LEU A 536 -4.79 0.46 11.53
CA LEU A 536 -5.22 1.82 11.81
C LEU A 536 -6.42 1.79 12.76
N ASN A 537 -6.33 2.53 13.86
CA ASN A 537 -7.41 2.75 14.82
C ASN A 537 -7.66 4.26 14.89
N PHE A 538 -8.77 4.71 14.28
CA PHE A 538 -9.14 6.12 14.26
C PHE A 538 -10.09 6.42 15.41
N LYS A 539 -9.69 7.31 16.33
CA LYS A 539 -10.58 7.88 17.33
C LYS A 539 -11.54 8.89 16.71
N HIS A 540 -12.72 8.98 17.26
CA HIS A 540 -13.84 9.80 16.77
C HIS A 540 -13.97 11.09 17.56
#